data_99586f7df0b71b48b596eedd806cc00e
#
_entry.id   99586f7df0b71b48b596eedd806cc00e
#
_cell.length_a   1.000
_cell.length_b   1.000
_cell.length_c   1.000
_cell.angle_alpha   90.00
_cell.angle_beta   90.00
_cell.angle_gamma   90.00
#
_symmetry.space_group_name_H-M   'P 1'
#
loop_
_entity.id
_entity.type
_entity.pdbx_description
1 polymer ?
#
loop_
_entity_poly.entity_id
_entity_poly.type
_entity_poly.pdbx_seq_one_letter_code
_entity_poly.pdbx_strand_id
1 'polypeptide(L)'
;MRSNGIAGARIDRIIAAAQTNKAQLYGYFGSKDGLFDAVIDDRTARILSAGPFDADDLPGWAVGLYDENLRHPDLVRLMAWLRLERRPAGRLGDQRYDDAKLSAITRAQAAGRVRAGDPFDLFVLVLAMAMAWSPASGSYAATPEEPEADHDRRRALLHDSVRRAVTP
;
A
#
# COMPACT_ATOMS: atom_id res chain seq x y z
N MET A 1 -0.05 37.04 4.66
CA MET A 1 -0.73 35.76 4.28
C MET A 1 0.03 34.64 5.00
N ARG A 2 -0.62 33.96 5.94
CA ARG A 2 0.02 32.97 6.80
C ARG A 2 0.20 31.67 6.03
N SER A 3 1.39 31.12 6.06
CA SER A 3 1.82 29.84 5.50
C SER A 3 1.19 28.65 6.24
N ASN A 4 -0.12 28.48 6.14
CA ASN A 4 -0.75 27.23 6.54
C ASN A 4 -0.89 26.39 5.29
N GLY A 5 0.18 25.66 4.96
CA GLY A 5 0.16 24.69 3.88
C GLY A 5 -1.01 23.73 4.00
N ILE A 6 -1.32 23.03 2.91
CA ILE A 6 -2.39 22.00 2.75
C ILE A 6 -2.56 21.09 3.97
N ALA A 7 -1.48 20.88 4.71
CA ALA A 7 -1.45 20.09 5.94
C ALA A 7 -2.20 20.72 7.15
N GLY A 8 -2.22 22.04 7.31
CA GLY A 8 -2.95 22.70 8.42
C GLY A 8 -4.46 22.70 8.20
N ALA A 9 -4.90 22.94 6.97
CA ALA A 9 -6.32 22.95 6.62
C ALA A 9 -6.99 21.55 6.75
N ARG A 10 -6.22 20.48 6.67
CA ARG A 10 -6.75 19.10 6.83
C ARG A 10 -7.00 18.72 8.27
N ILE A 11 -6.16 19.13 9.22
CA ILE A 11 -6.35 18.82 10.64
C ILE A 11 -7.60 19.51 11.19
N ASP A 12 -7.84 20.76 10.88
CA ASP A 12 -9.03 21.48 11.33
C ASP A 12 -10.31 20.83 10.77
N ARG A 13 -10.27 20.30 9.54
CA ARG A 13 -11.40 19.53 8.96
C ARG A 13 -11.59 18.17 9.64
N ILE A 14 -10.52 17.49 10.01
CA ILE A 14 -10.58 16.21 10.74
C ILE A 14 -11.18 16.45 12.13
N ILE A 15 -10.72 17.47 12.83
CA ILE A 15 -11.23 17.84 14.16
C ILE A 15 -12.72 18.16 14.08
N ALA A 16 -13.17 18.92 13.09
CA ALA A 16 -14.56 19.24 12.87
C ALA A 16 -15.41 18.00 12.55
N ALA A 17 -14.93 17.13 11.66
CA ALA A 17 -15.62 15.90 11.25
C ALA A 17 -15.73 14.88 12.40
N ALA A 18 -14.69 14.78 13.24
CA ALA A 18 -14.63 13.87 14.36
C ALA A 18 -15.32 14.44 15.64
N GLN A 19 -15.87 15.65 15.58
CA GLN A 19 -16.48 16.35 16.71
C GLN A 19 -15.58 16.37 17.96
N THR A 20 -14.28 16.55 17.76
CA THR A 20 -13.23 16.58 18.79
C THR A 20 -12.56 17.95 18.84
N ASN A 21 -11.57 18.10 19.70
CA ASN A 21 -10.75 19.31 19.74
C ASN A 21 -9.26 18.97 19.61
N LYS A 22 -8.47 19.99 19.37
CA LYS A 22 -7.03 19.86 19.09
C LYS A 22 -6.26 19.24 20.27
N ALA A 23 -6.67 19.54 21.50
CA ALA A 23 -6.03 19.01 22.71
C ALA A 23 -6.30 17.51 22.85
N GLN A 24 -7.53 17.07 22.63
CA GLN A 24 -7.89 15.66 22.67
C GLN A 24 -7.17 14.88 21.55
N LEU A 25 -7.15 15.41 20.32
CA LEU A 25 -6.47 14.78 19.20
C LEU A 25 -4.99 14.56 19.49
N TYR A 26 -4.29 15.58 19.97
CA TYR A 26 -2.87 15.43 20.33
C TYR A 26 -2.66 14.66 21.63
N GLY A 27 -3.64 14.61 22.54
CA GLY A 27 -3.61 13.74 23.71
C GLY A 27 -3.59 12.25 23.34
N TYR A 28 -4.36 11.86 22.29
CA TYR A 28 -4.38 10.47 21.81
C TYR A 28 -3.21 10.11 20.92
N PHE A 29 -2.80 10.99 20.02
CA PHE A 29 -1.83 10.67 18.96
C PHE A 29 -0.44 11.32 19.20
N GLY A 30 -0.28 12.10 20.25
CA GLY A 30 0.96 12.79 20.64
C GLY A 30 1.31 13.96 19.72
N SER A 31 1.21 13.76 18.41
CA SER A 31 1.58 14.75 17.40
C SER A 31 0.70 14.60 16.15
N LYS A 32 0.84 15.57 15.23
CA LYS A 32 0.26 15.48 13.89
C LYS A 32 0.80 14.24 13.16
N ASP A 33 2.08 13.98 13.30
CA ASP A 33 2.73 12.84 12.64
C ASP A 33 2.23 11.53 13.23
N GLY A 34 2.05 11.43 14.56
CA GLY A 34 1.45 10.28 15.23
C GLY A 34 0.01 10.00 14.79
N LEU A 35 -0.80 11.04 14.54
CA LEU A 35 -2.13 10.87 13.94
C LEU A 35 -2.04 10.30 12.53
N PHE A 36 -1.14 10.81 11.71
CA PHE A 36 -0.96 10.30 10.35
C PHE A 36 -0.43 8.86 10.35
N ASP A 37 0.49 8.52 11.24
CA ASP A 37 0.98 7.15 11.39
C ASP A 37 -0.16 6.20 11.75
N ALA A 38 -0.97 6.53 12.74
CA ALA A 38 -2.11 5.72 13.14
C ALA A 38 -3.14 5.52 12.00
N VAL A 39 -3.41 6.56 11.22
CA VAL A 39 -4.31 6.46 10.05
C VAL A 39 -3.71 5.55 8.97
N ILE A 40 -2.42 5.66 8.71
CA ILE A 40 -1.74 4.84 7.72
C ILE A 40 -1.70 3.39 8.17
N ASP A 41 -1.33 3.13 9.41
CA ASP A 41 -1.25 1.79 9.96
C ASP A 41 -2.63 1.10 9.89
N ASP A 42 -3.71 1.78 10.31
CA ASP A 42 -5.08 1.27 10.20
C ASP A 42 -5.47 0.97 8.74
N ARG A 43 -5.19 1.89 7.82
CA ARG A 43 -5.58 1.74 6.41
C ARG A 43 -4.71 0.74 5.66
N THR A 44 -3.41 0.74 5.91
CA THR A 44 -2.49 -0.23 5.32
C THR A 44 -2.81 -1.64 5.81
N ALA A 45 -3.09 -1.80 7.11
CA ALA A 45 -3.55 -3.07 7.67
C ALA A 45 -4.80 -3.57 6.95
N ARG A 46 -5.78 -2.70 6.70
CA ARG A 46 -7.03 -3.07 5.97
C ARG A 46 -6.77 -3.48 4.52
N ILE A 47 -5.95 -2.75 3.79
CA ILE A 47 -5.60 -3.08 2.41
C ILE A 47 -4.82 -4.40 2.35
N LEU A 48 -3.82 -4.56 3.20
CA LEU A 48 -3.00 -5.77 3.23
C LEU A 48 -3.76 -6.98 3.79
N SER A 49 -4.89 -6.75 4.49
CA SER A 49 -5.81 -7.80 4.96
C SER A 49 -7.06 -7.97 4.10
N ALA A 50 -7.24 -7.18 3.04
CA ALA A 50 -8.42 -7.23 2.15
C ALA A 50 -8.50 -8.54 1.32
N GLY A 51 -7.48 -9.39 1.41
CA GLY A 51 -7.49 -10.77 0.91
C GLY A 51 -6.47 -11.60 1.67
N PRO A 52 -6.67 -12.91 1.79
CA PRO A 52 -5.68 -13.79 2.40
C PRO A 52 -4.38 -13.70 1.58
N PHE A 53 -3.28 -13.40 2.27
CA PHE A 53 -1.96 -13.51 1.63
C PHE A 53 -1.63 -15.00 1.49
N ASP A 54 -1.52 -15.43 0.24
CA ASP A 54 -1.06 -16.77 -0.09
C ASP A 54 0.27 -16.67 -0.85
N ALA A 55 1.33 -17.21 -0.27
CA ALA A 55 2.63 -17.23 -0.94
C ALA A 55 2.65 -18.18 -2.15
N ASP A 56 1.68 -19.08 -2.25
CA ASP A 56 1.53 -19.98 -3.39
C ASP A 56 0.72 -19.33 -4.54
N ASP A 57 0.03 -18.21 -4.27
CA ASP A 57 -0.68 -17.40 -5.27
C ASP A 57 -0.30 -15.91 -5.19
N LEU A 58 0.98 -15.61 -5.28
CA LEU A 58 1.48 -14.23 -5.38
C LEU A 58 0.90 -13.47 -6.60
N PRO A 59 0.64 -14.10 -7.77
CA PRO A 59 -0.05 -13.45 -8.89
C PRO A 59 -1.46 -12.98 -8.54
N GLY A 60 -2.29 -13.83 -7.94
CA GLY A 60 -3.64 -13.48 -7.50
C GLY A 60 -3.64 -12.40 -6.42
N TRP A 61 -2.70 -12.48 -5.47
CA TRP A 61 -2.53 -11.43 -4.46
C TRP A 61 -2.17 -10.07 -5.08
N ALA A 62 -1.29 -10.03 -6.09
CA ALA A 62 -0.93 -8.80 -6.80
C ALA A 62 -2.14 -8.18 -7.53
N VAL A 63 -3.00 -9.00 -8.15
CA VAL A 63 -4.25 -8.55 -8.78
C VAL A 63 -5.20 -7.99 -7.73
N GLY A 64 -5.34 -8.64 -6.57
CA GLY A 64 -6.12 -8.10 -5.45
C GLY A 64 -5.64 -6.73 -4.99
N LEU A 65 -4.32 -6.51 -4.92
CA LEU A 65 -3.74 -5.19 -4.59
C LEU A 65 -4.03 -4.14 -5.68
N TYR A 66 -4.01 -4.52 -6.95
CA TYR A 66 -4.42 -3.62 -8.05
C TYR A 66 -5.86 -3.15 -7.85
N ASP A 67 -6.77 -4.05 -7.55
CA ASP A 67 -8.18 -3.73 -7.31
C ASP A 67 -8.36 -2.85 -6.06
N GLU A 68 -7.61 -3.10 -4.98
CA GLU A 68 -7.62 -2.24 -3.79
C GLU A 68 -7.10 -0.83 -4.08
N ASN A 69 -6.06 -0.69 -4.90
CA ASN A 69 -5.55 0.60 -5.31
C ASN A 69 -6.59 1.41 -6.11
N LEU A 70 -7.40 0.74 -6.94
CA LEU A 70 -8.53 1.36 -7.65
C LEU A 70 -9.64 1.82 -6.70
N ARG A 71 -9.97 1.00 -5.68
CA ARG A 71 -11.02 1.34 -4.68
C ARG A 71 -10.59 2.47 -3.75
N HIS A 72 -9.29 2.58 -3.46
CA HIS A 72 -8.74 3.49 -2.45
C HIS A 72 -7.61 4.40 -2.99
N PRO A 73 -7.83 5.13 -4.10
CA PRO A 73 -6.78 5.95 -4.72
C PRO A 73 -6.25 7.06 -3.81
N ASP A 74 -7.09 7.59 -2.94
CA ASP A 74 -6.70 8.64 -1.99
C ASP A 74 -5.72 8.14 -0.93
N LEU A 75 -5.85 6.88 -0.52
CA LEU A 75 -4.90 6.28 0.40
C LEU A 75 -3.54 6.10 -0.26
N VAL A 76 -3.51 5.61 -1.51
CA VAL A 76 -2.26 5.47 -2.26
C VAL A 76 -1.55 6.82 -2.40
N ARG A 77 -2.32 7.89 -2.73
CA ARG A 77 -1.77 9.26 -2.78
C ARG A 77 -1.23 9.73 -1.44
N LEU A 78 -1.94 9.42 -0.34
CA LEU A 78 -1.50 9.78 1.00
C LEU A 78 -0.19 9.08 1.36
N MET A 79 -0.07 7.78 1.09
CA MET A 79 1.17 7.02 1.33
C MET A 79 2.34 7.54 0.49
N ALA A 80 2.11 7.83 -0.79
CA ALA A 80 3.13 8.39 -1.67
C ALA A 80 3.59 9.77 -1.17
N TRP A 81 2.65 10.63 -0.78
CA TRP A 81 2.95 11.95 -0.22
C TRP A 81 3.78 11.86 1.07
N LEU A 82 3.42 10.98 2.00
CA LEU A 82 4.18 10.79 3.23
C LEU A 82 5.60 10.30 2.98
N ARG A 83 5.77 9.40 2.02
CA ARG A 83 7.09 8.94 1.62
C ARG A 83 7.96 10.08 1.10
N LEU A 84 7.39 10.98 0.32
CA LEU A 84 8.09 12.16 -0.19
C LEU A 84 8.40 13.18 0.92
N GLU A 85 7.43 13.45 1.80
CA GLU A 85 7.57 14.43 2.90
C GLU A 85 8.62 13.98 3.92
N ARG A 86 8.53 12.75 4.38
CA ARG A 86 9.40 12.22 5.45
C ARG A 86 10.74 11.70 4.93
N ARG A 87 10.86 11.48 3.63
CA ARG A 87 12.07 10.89 3.01
C ARG A 87 12.64 9.70 3.79
N PRO A 88 11.83 8.74 4.22
CA PRO A 88 12.33 7.62 5.01
C PRO A 88 13.30 6.79 4.16
N ALA A 89 14.42 6.44 4.77
CA ALA A 89 15.27 5.37 4.26
C ALA A 89 14.64 4.02 4.68
N GLY A 90 14.52 3.07 3.74
CA GLY A 90 13.97 1.76 4.05
C GLY A 90 12.44 1.68 4.05
N ARG A 91 11.90 0.88 4.96
CA ARG A 91 10.46 0.57 5.02
C ARG A 91 9.61 1.74 5.48
N LEU A 92 8.37 1.83 4.95
CA LEU A 92 7.31 2.67 5.50
C LEU A 92 6.43 1.78 6.40
N GLY A 93 6.28 2.16 7.68
CA GLY A 93 5.39 1.47 8.60
C GLY A 93 6.04 0.40 9.50
N ASP A 94 5.24 -0.22 10.36
CA ASP A 94 5.71 -1.21 11.32
C ASP A 94 6.10 -2.52 10.62
N GLN A 95 7.27 -3.04 10.92
CA GLN A 95 7.86 -4.25 10.33
C GLN A 95 7.00 -5.52 10.57
N ARG A 96 6.14 -5.52 11.59
CA ARG A 96 5.36 -6.71 11.99
C ARG A 96 4.37 -7.22 10.93
N TYR A 97 3.85 -6.34 10.07
CA TYR A 97 2.92 -6.74 9.00
C TYR A 97 3.58 -7.58 7.91
N ASP A 98 4.89 -7.41 7.72
CA ASP A 98 5.61 -8.09 6.66
C ASP A 98 6.21 -9.42 7.11
N ASP A 99 6.51 -9.60 8.41
CA ASP A 99 7.22 -10.78 8.91
C ASP A 99 6.47 -12.09 8.64
N ALA A 100 5.14 -12.10 8.78
CA ALA A 100 4.32 -13.28 8.49
C ALA A 100 4.32 -13.61 6.98
N LYS A 101 4.28 -12.59 6.12
CA LYS A 101 4.30 -12.74 4.66
C LYS A 101 5.67 -13.22 4.19
N LEU A 102 6.74 -12.61 4.71
CA LEU A 102 8.11 -13.02 4.40
C LEU A 102 8.38 -14.46 4.83
N SER A 103 7.90 -14.85 6.01
CA SER A 103 8.00 -16.24 6.49
C SER A 103 7.22 -17.21 5.59
N ALA A 104 6.07 -16.81 5.06
CA ALA A 104 5.30 -17.63 4.12
C ALA A 104 6.04 -17.78 2.78
N ILE A 105 6.61 -16.70 2.24
CA ILE A 105 7.44 -16.75 1.03
C ILE A 105 8.65 -17.66 1.24
N THR A 106 9.36 -17.52 2.36
CA THR A 106 10.52 -18.38 2.69
C THR A 106 10.14 -19.86 2.71
N ARG A 107 8.98 -20.21 3.28
CA ARG A 107 8.49 -21.60 3.26
C ARG A 107 8.14 -22.09 1.85
N ALA A 108 7.53 -21.23 1.03
CA ALA A 108 7.21 -21.56 -0.36
C ALA A 108 8.48 -21.76 -1.21
N GLN A 109 9.52 -20.94 -0.98
CA GLN A 109 10.83 -21.09 -1.59
C GLN A 109 11.50 -22.41 -1.18
N ALA A 110 11.52 -22.72 0.12
CA ALA A 110 12.08 -23.98 0.63
C ALA A 110 11.37 -25.21 0.05
N ALA A 111 10.08 -25.09 -0.29
CA ALA A 111 9.29 -26.14 -0.93
C ALA A 111 9.40 -26.15 -2.48
N GLY A 112 10.21 -25.29 -3.07
CA GLY A 112 10.41 -25.20 -4.53
C GLY A 112 9.19 -24.69 -5.31
N ARG A 113 8.22 -24.01 -4.66
CA ARG A 113 7.03 -23.45 -5.30
C ARG A 113 7.23 -21.99 -5.75
N VAL A 114 8.13 -21.29 -5.09
CA VAL A 114 8.52 -19.92 -5.42
C VAL A 114 10.02 -19.89 -5.68
N ARG A 115 10.46 -19.09 -6.64
CA ARG A 115 11.88 -18.96 -7.00
C ARG A 115 12.75 -18.61 -5.80
N ALA A 116 13.98 -19.11 -5.79
CA ALA A 116 14.98 -18.77 -4.79
C ALA A 116 15.40 -17.30 -4.87
N GLY A 117 15.78 -16.74 -3.73
CA GLY A 117 16.24 -15.35 -3.59
C GLY A 117 15.89 -14.77 -2.23
N ASP A 118 16.20 -13.49 -2.02
CA ASP A 118 15.78 -12.80 -0.81
C ASP A 118 14.23 -12.65 -0.80
N PRO A 119 13.52 -13.12 0.23
CA PRO A 119 12.06 -13.07 0.27
C PRO A 119 11.52 -11.64 0.36
N PHE A 120 12.28 -10.71 0.96
CA PHE A 120 11.88 -9.30 1.04
C PHE A 120 12.00 -8.63 -0.34
N ASP A 121 13.07 -8.85 -1.07
CA ASP A 121 13.25 -8.28 -2.41
C ASP A 121 12.17 -8.79 -3.36
N LEU A 122 11.81 -10.09 -3.27
CA LEU A 122 10.72 -10.65 -4.05
C LEU A 122 9.37 -10.03 -3.69
N PHE A 123 9.09 -9.90 -2.39
CA PHE A 123 7.87 -9.25 -1.90
C PHE A 123 7.75 -7.79 -2.40
N VAL A 124 8.83 -7.01 -2.30
CA VAL A 124 8.87 -5.62 -2.78
C VAL A 124 8.68 -5.52 -4.28
N LEU A 125 9.26 -6.45 -5.05
CA LEU A 125 9.07 -6.50 -6.50
C LEU A 125 7.61 -6.76 -6.87
N VAL A 126 6.95 -7.71 -6.22
CA VAL A 126 5.52 -8.00 -6.46
C VAL A 126 4.65 -6.78 -6.10
N LEU A 127 4.93 -6.12 -4.97
CA LEU A 127 4.26 -4.87 -4.61
C LEU A 127 4.44 -3.78 -5.67
N ALA A 128 5.67 -3.60 -6.17
CA ALA A 128 5.96 -2.60 -7.20
C ALA A 128 5.19 -2.87 -8.50
N MET A 129 5.09 -4.15 -8.92
CA MET A 129 4.28 -4.54 -10.08
C MET A 129 2.79 -4.23 -9.85
N ALA A 130 2.23 -4.53 -8.68
CA ALA A 130 0.84 -4.22 -8.34
C ALA A 130 0.55 -2.72 -8.30
N MET A 131 1.57 -1.88 -8.04
CA MET A 131 1.47 -0.42 -8.02
C MET A 131 1.65 0.24 -9.40
N ALA A 132 1.91 -0.52 -10.47
CA ALA A 132 2.28 0.00 -11.79
C ALA A 132 1.26 0.98 -12.39
N TRP A 133 -0.01 0.84 -12.09
CA TRP A 133 -1.10 1.73 -12.54
C TRP A 133 -1.77 2.50 -11.39
N SER A 134 -1.17 2.53 -10.24
CA SER A 134 -1.70 3.25 -9.08
C SER A 134 -1.45 4.76 -9.19
N PRO A 135 -2.13 5.59 -8.38
CA PRO A 135 -1.84 7.02 -8.29
C PRO A 135 -0.40 7.38 -7.88
N ALA A 136 0.39 6.41 -7.40
CA ALA A 136 1.81 6.59 -7.10
C ALA A 136 2.72 6.23 -8.28
N SER A 137 2.18 5.71 -9.38
CA SER A 137 2.94 5.43 -10.60
C SER A 137 3.41 6.74 -11.26
N GLY A 138 4.65 6.74 -11.73
CA GLY A 138 5.21 7.87 -12.49
C GLY A 138 4.73 7.95 -13.94
N SER A 139 4.02 6.93 -14.44
CA SER A 139 3.69 6.83 -15.87
C SER A 139 2.19 6.96 -16.14
N TYR A 140 1.34 6.33 -15.35
CA TYR A 140 -0.10 6.30 -15.58
C TYR A 140 -0.85 5.91 -14.32
N ALA A 141 -1.93 6.62 -14.01
CA ALA A 141 -2.84 6.30 -12.92
C ALA A 141 -4.18 5.85 -13.49
N ALA A 142 -4.50 4.58 -13.31
CA ALA A 142 -5.81 4.04 -13.66
C ALA A 142 -6.90 4.59 -12.73
N THR A 143 -8.11 4.74 -13.28
CA THR A 143 -9.28 5.18 -12.52
C THR A 143 -10.43 4.19 -12.66
N PRO A 144 -11.33 4.08 -11.66
CA PRO A 144 -12.45 3.13 -11.70
C PRO A 144 -13.44 3.37 -12.85
N GLU A 145 -13.42 4.57 -13.45
CA GLU A 145 -14.32 4.97 -14.54
C GLU A 145 -13.85 4.49 -15.91
N GLU A 146 -12.63 3.92 -16.00
CA GLU A 146 -12.14 3.36 -17.26
C GLU A 146 -12.93 2.10 -17.69
N PRO A 147 -12.92 1.75 -18.98
CA PRO A 147 -13.59 0.53 -19.45
C PRO A 147 -13.09 -0.72 -18.71
N GLU A 148 -14.03 -1.60 -18.30
CA GLU A 148 -13.68 -2.85 -17.61
C GLU A 148 -12.70 -3.72 -18.43
N ALA A 149 -12.83 -3.71 -19.77
CA ALA A 149 -11.90 -4.42 -20.65
C ALA A 149 -10.44 -3.95 -20.48
N ASP A 150 -10.20 -2.68 -20.10
CA ASP A 150 -8.85 -2.18 -19.81
C ASP A 150 -8.35 -2.69 -18.46
N HIS A 151 -9.23 -2.77 -17.47
CA HIS A 151 -8.91 -3.36 -16.18
C HIS A 151 -8.61 -4.85 -16.30
N ASP A 152 -9.42 -5.60 -17.05
CA ASP A 152 -9.21 -7.05 -17.30
C ASP A 152 -7.88 -7.31 -17.99
N ARG A 153 -7.55 -6.50 -19.00
CA ARG A 153 -6.25 -6.60 -19.67
C ARG A 153 -5.08 -6.35 -18.73
N ARG A 154 -5.19 -5.36 -17.83
CA ARG A 154 -4.14 -5.04 -16.84
C ARG A 154 -4.03 -6.14 -15.78
N ARG A 155 -5.16 -6.66 -15.28
CA ARG A 155 -5.17 -7.80 -14.34
C ARG A 155 -4.48 -9.02 -14.95
N ALA A 156 -4.81 -9.35 -16.20
CA ALA A 156 -4.19 -10.48 -16.90
C ALA A 156 -2.69 -10.27 -17.10
N LEU A 157 -2.27 -9.07 -17.53
CA LEU A 157 -0.87 -8.73 -17.71
C LEU A 157 -0.11 -8.78 -16.38
N LEU A 158 -0.68 -8.22 -15.32
CA LEU A 158 -0.08 -8.22 -13.98
C LEU A 158 0.10 -9.65 -13.46
N HIS A 159 -0.99 -10.44 -13.51
CA HIS A 159 -0.96 -11.84 -13.08
C HIS A 159 0.14 -12.64 -13.81
N ASP A 160 0.19 -12.55 -15.14
CA ASP A 160 1.18 -13.28 -15.94
C ASP A 160 2.62 -12.78 -15.68
N SER A 161 2.81 -11.47 -15.51
CA SER A 161 4.12 -10.88 -15.21
C SER A 161 4.62 -11.32 -13.85
N VAL A 162 3.78 -11.27 -12.81
CA VAL A 162 4.15 -11.73 -11.47
C VAL A 162 4.42 -13.23 -11.50
N ARG A 163 3.57 -14.04 -12.14
CA ARG A 163 3.78 -15.48 -12.28
C ARG A 163 5.16 -15.79 -12.84
N ARG A 164 5.56 -15.14 -13.94
CA ARG A 164 6.90 -15.32 -14.54
C ARG A 164 8.04 -14.88 -13.62
N ALA A 165 7.82 -13.83 -12.82
CA ALA A 165 8.81 -13.32 -11.89
C ALA A 165 9.03 -14.22 -10.68
N VAL A 166 8.01 -14.98 -10.24
CA VAL A 166 8.05 -15.77 -8.99
C VAL A 166 8.20 -17.27 -9.22
N THR A 167 7.99 -17.75 -10.44
CA THR A 167 8.18 -19.18 -10.78
C THR A 167 9.65 -19.56 -10.66
N PRO A 168 9.98 -20.75 -10.10
CA PRO A 168 11.33 -21.31 -10.00
C PRO A 168 12.06 -21.42 -11.33
#